data_6d6bac4bf0efdb30c5313a3d6576db5f
#
_entry.id   6d6bac4bf0efdb30c5313a3d6576db5f
#
_cell.length_a   1.000
_cell.length_b   1.000
_cell.length_c   1.000
_cell.angle_alpha   90.00
_cell.angle_beta   90.00
_cell.angle_gamma   90.00
#
_symmetry.space_group_name_H-M   'P 1'
#
loop_
_entity.id
_entity.type
_entity.pdbx_description
1 polymer ?
#
loop_
_entity_poly.entity_id
_entity_poly.type
_entity_poly.pdbx_seq_one_letter_code
_entity_poly.pdbx_strand_id
1 'polypeptide(L)'
;FVIDKSTGCDTVHLEVETGHGTVTMTRQLESTKIDVESIDPRIDPHQYTAGKSKYWINSVWMKILGIDDNVKVIMNENAKRQSLTLRSFLNLLCVSLENMNRRQSIFYTSGGPFSKTAMKSTLLYFLNEEEFEEYKEVTGKKQKNAEKKIRALVKNENLEYLSELKLAVKKEALSPEQVKERIAQLMQQINEAQGRITEATAQRSRLSDEIVDINEDLKSASLMKHRYQILRGQYHSDIKRITFIIDGEQKLSKEKEPEHCPFCGAEMEVQRSVEYAEAAQAELQRILPQLNDVMDAEKDIDQEIAEHKKRIQECDEESSRLAQLINQDLQPTIQELQNQIEMLQESVDSASQQGIIEKIEKHITTPKKTEDGNEDQAAFKAQDNFTAEFVSDFNDLLNTILTEVKFDKFSNCYFDFESEDFDIVVNGKKKQKFGGGYKAFLNATVAIALHQYLSEKGKHGLGILLMDSPILSLKEGGSDTSAEMRNGLFEYLVKNQDFGQVIIVENSIPTIDYDGAKREMYTHKEGHGRYGLLIGYTE
;
A
#
# COMPACT_ATOMS: atom_id res chain seq x y z
N PHE A 1 -15.59 -6.28 1.49
CA PHE A 1 -17.05 -6.41 1.63
C PHE A 1 -17.71 -5.59 0.52
N VAL A 2 -18.29 -6.25 -0.46
CA VAL A 2 -19.26 -5.61 -1.35
C VAL A 2 -20.60 -5.70 -0.61
N ILE A 3 -20.96 -4.63 0.07
CA ILE A 3 -22.30 -4.55 0.65
C ILE A 3 -23.25 -4.29 -0.52
N ASP A 4 -24.14 -5.23 -0.77
CA ASP A 4 -25.17 -5.08 -1.80
C ASP A 4 -26.10 -3.93 -1.38
N LYS A 5 -26.38 -3.02 -2.30
CA LYS A 5 -27.34 -1.92 -2.09
C LYS A 5 -28.75 -2.41 -1.73
N SER A 6 -29.08 -3.65 -2.09
CA SER A 6 -30.35 -4.29 -1.73
C SER A 6 -30.51 -4.49 -0.22
N THR A 7 -29.41 -4.53 0.56
CA THR A 7 -29.46 -4.70 2.01
C THR A 7 -29.92 -3.46 2.77
N GLY A 8 -29.95 -2.28 2.12
CA GLY A 8 -30.24 -0.99 2.77
C GLY A 8 -29.16 -0.51 3.73
N CYS A 9 -28.03 -1.23 3.84
CA CYS A 9 -26.88 -0.84 4.68
C CYS A 9 -25.96 0.07 3.88
N ASP A 10 -25.89 1.33 4.24
CA ASP A 10 -25.08 2.37 3.57
C ASP A 10 -23.99 2.94 4.46
N THR A 11 -23.96 2.59 5.73
CA THR A 11 -23.09 3.18 6.75
C THR A 11 -22.32 2.09 7.50
N VAL A 12 -21.05 2.36 7.78
CA VAL A 12 -20.17 1.51 8.60
C VAL A 12 -19.81 2.27 9.86
N HIS A 13 -19.98 1.61 11.01
CA HIS A 13 -19.52 2.09 12.31
C HIS A 13 -18.38 1.18 12.79
N LEU A 14 -17.30 1.81 13.24
CA LEU A 14 -16.18 1.13 13.87
C LEU A 14 -15.90 1.80 15.21
N GLU A 15 -16.00 1.02 16.28
CA GLU A 15 -15.64 1.45 17.62
C GLU A 15 -14.33 0.78 18.03
N VAL A 16 -13.37 1.58 18.50
CA VAL A 16 -12.05 1.15 18.95
C VAL A 16 -11.85 1.61 20.38
N GLU A 17 -11.65 0.65 21.27
CA GLU A 17 -11.21 0.94 22.65
C GLU A 17 -9.69 1.09 22.68
N THR A 18 -9.22 2.17 23.28
CA THR A 18 -7.80 2.45 23.51
C THR A 18 -7.54 2.57 25.02
N GLY A 19 -6.28 2.54 25.43
CA GLY A 19 -5.91 2.83 26.81
C GLY A 19 -6.29 4.24 27.31
N HIS A 20 -6.73 5.14 26.42
CA HIS A 20 -7.09 6.54 26.70
C HIS A 20 -8.58 6.86 26.51
N GLY A 21 -9.37 5.90 26.04
CA GLY A 21 -10.80 6.06 25.80
C GLY A 21 -11.26 5.42 24.49
N THR A 22 -12.55 5.57 24.20
CA THR A 22 -13.18 4.99 23.03
C THR A 22 -13.16 5.98 21.86
N VAL A 23 -12.90 5.48 20.67
CA VAL A 23 -12.94 6.22 19.41
C VAL A 23 -13.94 5.54 18.49
N THR A 24 -14.98 6.27 18.07
CA THR A 24 -15.99 5.78 17.14
C THR A 24 -15.82 6.46 15.78
N MET A 25 -15.71 5.67 14.74
CA MET A 25 -15.57 6.14 13.36
C MET A 25 -16.78 5.72 12.56
N THR A 26 -17.48 6.69 11.97
CA THR A 26 -18.68 6.46 11.16
C THR A 26 -18.41 6.91 9.74
N ARG A 27 -18.71 6.04 8.76
CA ARG A 27 -18.52 6.34 7.35
C ARG A 27 -19.68 5.83 6.51
N GLN A 28 -20.24 6.67 5.67
CA GLN A 28 -21.09 6.22 4.59
C GLN A 28 -20.26 5.55 3.48
N LEU A 29 -20.75 4.47 2.91
CA LEU A 29 -19.99 3.62 1.97
C LEU A 29 -19.51 4.37 0.71
N GLU A 30 -20.27 5.35 0.25
CA GLU A 30 -19.94 6.15 -0.94
C GLU A 30 -19.19 7.45 -0.60
N SER A 31 -18.94 7.73 0.68
CA SER A 31 -18.27 8.95 1.13
C SER A 31 -16.77 8.76 1.37
N THR A 32 -15.99 9.77 1.05
CA THR A 32 -14.59 9.88 1.49
C THR A 32 -14.45 10.50 2.87
N LYS A 33 -15.56 11.00 3.44
CA LYS A 33 -15.60 11.63 4.76
C LYS A 33 -15.90 10.59 5.83
N ILE A 34 -15.26 10.75 6.98
CA ILE A 34 -15.36 9.85 8.13
C ILE A 34 -15.62 10.72 9.35
N ASP A 35 -16.78 10.56 9.96
CA ASP A 35 -17.10 11.25 11.20
C ASP A 35 -16.44 10.50 12.36
N VAL A 36 -15.65 11.21 13.16
CA VAL A 36 -14.93 10.65 14.31
C VAL A 36 -15.44 11.30 15.57
N GLU A 37 -15.95 10.47 16.46
CA GLU A 37 -16.26 10.81 17.85
C GLU A 37 -15.23 10.15 18.76
N SER A 38 -14.73 10.87 19.75
CA SER A 38 -13.66 10.36 20.59
C SER A 38 -13.80 10.83 22.04
N ILE A 39 -13.56 9.91 22.96
CA ILE A 39 -13.31 10.20 24.39
C ILE A 39 -11.78 10.28 24.65
N ASP A 40 -10.95 9.74 23.75
CA ASP A 40 -9.50 9.86 23.81
C ASP A 40 -9.08 11.34 23.59
N PRO A 41 -8.47 12.01 24.59
CA PRO A 41 -8.15 13.44 24.51
C PRO A 41 -7.09 13.78 23.44
N ARG A 42 -6.40 12.81 22.88
CA ARG A 42 -5.41 13.00 21.80
C ARG A 42 -6.05 13.15 20.44
N ILE A 43 -7.34 12.77 20.31
CA ILE A 43 -8.06 12.71 19.04
C ILE A 43 -9.22 13.70 19.08
N ASP A 44 -9.15 14.74 18.25
CA ASP A 44 -10.20 15.74 18.13
C ASP A 44 -11.45 15.14 17.47
N PRO A 45 -12.64 15.21 18.09
CA PRO A 45 -13.88 14.86 17.44
C PRO A 45 -14.13 15.78 16.24
N HIS A 46 -14.09 15.21 15.03
CA HIS A 46 -14.20 15.99 13.79
C HIS A 46 -14.54 15.11 12.59
N GLN A 47 -14.92 15.74 11.47
CA GLN A 47 -15.05 15.03 10.19
C GLN A 47 -13.67 14.95 9.51
N TYR A 48 -13.14 13.75 9.38
CA TYR A 48 -11.86 13.45 8.74
C TYR A 48 -12.07 13.03 7.29
N THR A 49 -10.98 13.07 6.51
CA THR A 49 -10.98 12.63 5.11
C THR A 49 -9.98 11.48 4.90
N ALA A 50 -10.26 10.64 3.90
CA ALA A 50 -9.35 9.56 3.52
C ALA A 50 -8.06 10.07 2.83
N GLY A 51 -8.08 11.29 2.28
CA GLY A 51 -6.95 11.92 1.61
C GLY A 51 -6.12 12.81 2.55
N LYS A 52 -4.91 13.15 2.11
CA LYS A 52 -3.98 13.99 2.87
C LYS A 52 -4.53 15.42 3.00
N SER A 53 -4.99 15.79 4.18
CA SER A 53 -5.59 17.09 4.50
C SER A 53 -5.25 17.48 5.94
N LYS A 54 -5.69 18.65 6.41
CA LYS A 54 -5.56 19.03 7.82
C LYS A 54 -6.19 18.00 8.77
N TYR A 55 -7.32 17.42 8.37
CA TYR A 55 -8.02 16.36 9.10
C TYR A 55 -7.94 15.05 8.33
N TRP A 56 -6.75 14.49 8.25
CA TRP A 56 -6.51 13.22 7.59
C TRP A 56 -6.73 12.06 8.56
N ILE A 57 -7.57 11.09 8.18
CA ILE A 57 -7.92 9.95 9.04
C ILE A 57 -6.69 9.14 9.51
N ASN A 58 -5.59 9.19 8.76
CA ASN A 58 -4.35 8.53 9.17
C ASN A 58 -3.84 9.05 10.52
N SER A 59 -4.01 10.33 10.84
CA SER A 59 -3.59 10.88 12.14
C SER A 59 -4.35 10.26 13.31
N VAL A 60 -5.63 9.92 13.12
CA VAL A 60 -6.42 9.20 14.12
C VAL A 60 -5.82 7.82 14.36
N TRP A 61 -5.51 7.06 13.31
CA TRP A 61 -4.91 5.74 13.43
C TRP A 61 -3.52 5.76 14.06
N MET A 62 -2.68 6.73 13.67
CA MET A 62 -1.36 6.88 14.29
C MET A 62 -1.48 7.18 15.80
N LYS A 63 -2.37 8.08 16.20
CA LYS A 63 -2.63 8.40 17.61
C LYS A 63 -3.17 7.20 18.40
N ILE A 64 -4.07 6.40 17.81
CA ILE A 64 -4.57 5.15 18.43
C ILE A 64 -3.39 4.21 18.73
N LEU A 65 -2.44 4.09 17.81
CA LEU A 65 -1.25 3.23 17.95
C LEU A 65 -0.12 3.89 18.76
N GLY A 66 -0.29 5.13 19.22
CA GLY A 66 0.76 5.86 19.94
C GLY A 66 1.94 6.28 19.06
N ILE A 67 1.74 6.44 17.76
CA ILE A 67 2.76 6.81 16.76
C ILE A 67 2.62 8.29 16.41
N ASP A 68 3.73 9.01 16.25
CA ASP A 68 3.73 10.41 15.80
C ASP A 68 3.30 10.51 14.33
N ASP A 69 2.53 11.54 14.00
CA ASP A 69 2.03 11.81 12.65
C ASP A 69 3.14 12.11 11.61
N ASN A 70 4.33 12.49 12.07
CA ASN A 70 5.44 12.91 11.22
C ASN A 70 6.44 11.81 10.91
N VAL A 71 6.25 10.61 11.43
CA VAL A 71 7.15 9.47 11.24
C VAL A 71 7.32 9.14 9.76
N LYS A 72 8.57 8.96 9.37
CA LYS A 72 8.96 8.60 8.00
C LYS A 72 9.84 7.37 7.99
N VAL A 73 9.50 6.43 7.16
CA VAL A 73 10.29 5.21 6.94
C VAL A 73 11.04 5.26 5.60
N ILE A 74 12.19 4.61 5.55
CA ILE A 74 13.00 4.52 4.32
C ILE A 74 12.34 3.54 3.35
N MET A 75 12.13 3.98 2.10
CA MET A 75 11.41 3.20 1.09
C MET A 75 12.32 2.47 0.09
N ASN A 76 13.60 2.84 -0.01
CA ASN A 76 14.53 2.22 -0.97
C ASN A 76 15.99 2.32 -0.50
N GLU A 77 16.88 1.66 -1.23
CA GLU A 77 18.33 1.64 -0.96
C GLU A 77 19.01 3.02 -1.01
N ASN A 78 18.40 3.99 -1.67
CA ASN A 78 18.89 5.37 -1.73
C ASN A 78 18.41 6.22 -0.55
N ALA A 79 17.89 5.61 0.50
CA ALA A 79 17.35 6.25 1.70
C ALA A 79 16.22 7.27 1.43
N LYS A 80 15.49 7.13 0.31
CA LYS A 80 14.29 7.93 0.08
C LYS A 80 13.26 7.61 1.16
N ARG A 81 12.61 8.64 1.73
CA ARG A 81 11.69 8.52 2.85
C ARG A 81 10.24 8.71 2.40
N GLN A 82 9.33 8.03 3.07
CA GLN A 82 7.90 8.25 2.95
C GLN A 82 7.24 8.27 4.33
N SER A 83 6.11 8.99 4.44
CA SER A 83 5.33 9.02 5.69
C SER A 83 4.78 7.63 6.01
N LEU A 84 4.87 7.24 7.28
CA LEU A 84 4.23 6.04 7.79
C LEU A 84 2.71 6.24 7.81
N THR A 85 1.98 5.29 7.29
CA THR A 85 0.52 5.34 7.23
C THR A 85 -0.06 4.00 7.62
N LEU A 86 -1.33 3.95 8.05
CA LEU A 86 -2.03 2.69 8.31
C LEU A 86 -1.90 1.71 7.14
N ARG A 87 -1.97 2.20 5.89
CA ARG A 87 -1.81 1.37 4.69
C ARG A 87 -0.44 0.71 4.58
N SER A 88 0.59 1.28 5.21
CA SER A 88 1.94 0.74 5.18
C SER A 88 2.05 -0.60 5.92
N PHE A 89 1.14 -0.86 6.87
CA PHE A 89 1.16 -2.05 7.72
C PHE A 89 -0.21 -2.70 7.92
N LEU A 90 -1.23 -2.30 7.16
CA LEU A 90 -2.58 -2.85 7.26
C LEU A 90 -2.60 -4.38 7.06
N ASN A 91 -1.70 -4.90 6.23
CA ASN A 91 -1.53 -6.34 6.01
C ASN A 91 -1.03 -7.09 7.27
N LEU A 92 -0.43 -6.40 8.22
CA LEU A 92 -0.04 -6.97 9.52
C LEU A 92 -1.23 -7.01 10.50
N LEU A 93 -2.17 -6.07 10.39
CA LEU A 93 -3.39 -6.02 11.21
C LEU A 93 -4.49 -6.93 10.68
N CYS A 94 -4.59 -7.06 9.35
CA CYS A 94 -5.64 -7.80 8.67
C CYS A 94 -5.05 -8.69 7.58
N VAL A 95 -4.98 -9.99 7.87
CA VAL A 95 -4.53 -11.01 6.93
C VAL A 95 -5.76 -11.60 6.24
N SER A 96 -6.11 -11.06 5.07
CA SER A 96 -7.22 -11.53 4.25
C SER A 96 -6.98 -12.95 3.72
N LEU A 97 -8.04 -13.64 3.28
CA LEU A 97 -7.95 -14.98 2.68
C LEU A 97 -6.91 -15.08 1.57
N GLU A 98 -6.83 -14.04 0.71
CA GLU A 98 -5.85 -13.97 -0.38
C GLU A 98 -4.41 -13.90 0.16
N ASN A 99 -4.17 -13.07 1.17
CA ASN A 99 -2.87 -12.96 1.82
C ASN A 99 -2.54 -14.19 2.66
N MET A 100 -3.54 -14.84 3.27
CA MET A 100 -3.36 -16.05 4.06
C MET A 100 -2.80 -17.19 3.22
N ASN A 101 -3.29 -17.40 2.00
CA ASN A 101 -2.85 -18.46 1.10
C ASN A 101 -1.61 -18.09 0.24
N ARG A 102 -1.05 -16.94 0.46
CA ARG A 102 -0.01 -16.36 -0.38
C ARG A 102 1.32 -17.10 -0.28
N ARG A 103 2.02 -17.23 -1.42
CA ARG A 103 3.37 -17.79 -1.48
C ARG A 103 4.44 -16.83 -0.94
N GLN A 104 4.22 -15.53 -1.14
CA GLN A 104 5.11 -14.48 -0.64
C GLN A 104 4.91 -14.26 0.85
N SER A 105 5.87 -13.61 1.50
CA SER A 105 5.77 -13.22 2.90
C SER A 105 4.53 -12.36 3.17
N ILE A 106 3.90 -12.56 4.34
CA ILE A 106 2.78 -11.73 4.80
C ILE A 106 3.18 -10.27 5.02
N PHE A 107 4.48 -10.02 5.22
CA PHE A 107 5.00 -8.66 5.39
C PHE A 107 4.88 -7.82 4.11
N TYR A 108 4.79 -8.45 2.95
CA TYR A 108 4.73 -7.74 1.68
C TYR A 108 3.29 -7.51 1.22
N THR A 109 2.95 -6.27 0.84
CA THR A 109 1.64 -5.95 0.26
C THR A 109 1.54 -6.37 -1.20
N SER A 110 0.36 -6.82 -1.65
CA SER A 110 0.10 -7.09 -3.06
C SER A 110 -0.25 -5.80 -3.78
N GLY A 111 0.55 -5.44 -4.80
CA GLY A 111 0.19 -4.39 -5.77
C GLY A 111 0.19 -2.96 -5.23
N GLY A 112 0.77 -2.71 -4.06
CA GLY A 112 0.86 -1.38 -3.48
C GLY A 112 2.15 -0.63 -3.84
N PRO A 113 2.21 0.69 -3.63
CA PRO A 113 3.39 1.52 -3.87
C PRO A 113 4.54 1.26 -2.87
N PHE A 114 4.31 0.36 -1.89
CA PHE A 114 5.29 0.08 -0.84
C PHE A 114 6.32 -0.95 -1.31
N SER A 115 7.58 -0.54 -1.32
CA SER A 115 8.70 -1.42 -1.62
C SER A 115 8.96 -2.42 -0.48
N LYS A 116 9.67 -3.51 -0.78
CA LYS A 116 10.12 -4.46 0.25
C LYS A 116 10.94 -3.77 1.35
N THR A 117 11.76 -2.80 0.98
CA THR A 117 12.55 -1.98 1.92
C THR A 117 11.65 -1.18 2.84
N ALA A 118 10.61 -0.52 2.31
CA ALA A 118 9.65 0.25 3.13
C ALA A 118 8.92 -0.63 4.15
N MET A 119 8.55 -1.85 3.77
CA MET A 119 7.88 -2.79 4.69
C MET A 119 8.81 -3.25 5.82
N LYS A 120 10.09 -3.58 5.49
CA LYS A 120 11.11 -3.93 6.49
C LYS A 120 11.41 -2.74 7.41
N SER A 121 11.53 -1.53 6.87
CA SER A 121 11.73 -0.30 7.67
C SER A 121 10.53 0.01 8.57
N THR A 122 9.31 -0.25 8.10
CA THR A 122 8.11 -0.15 8.93
C THR A 122 8.16 -1.13 10.12
N LEU A 123 8.56 -2.37 9.88
CA LEU A 123 8.72 -3.35 10.96
C LEU A 123 9.79 -2.91 11.97
N LEU A 124 10.94 -2.43 11.51
CA LEU A 124 12.02 -1.91 12.37
C LEU A 124 11.51 -0.73 13.23
N TYR A 125 10.67 0.14 12.67
CA TYR A 125 10.06 1.22 13.44
C TYR A 125 9.16 0.68 14.57
N PHE A 126 8.33 -0.33 14.31
CA PHE A 126 7.50 -0.96 15.36
C PHE A 126 8.32 -1.65 16.44
N LEU A 127 9.49 -2.19 16.09
CA LEU A 127 10.38 -2.88 17.02
C LEU A 127 11.11 -1.91 17.96
N ASN A 128 11.67 -0.82 17.43
CA ASN A 128 12.63 0.01 18.16
C ASN A 128 12.54 1.52 17.91
N GLU A 129 11.50 2.01 17.22
CA GLU A 129 11.30 3.42 16.82
C GLU A 129 12.44 3.98 15.95
N GLU A 130 13.13 3.13 15.20
CA GLU A 130 14.24 3.55 14.37
C GLU A 130 13.76 4.23 13.08
N GLU A 131 14.12 5.50 12.92
CA GLU A 131 13.88 6.28 11.69
C GLU A 131 15.12 6.33 10.78
N PHE A 132 16.27 5.87 11.26
CA PHE A 132 17.56 5.86 10.52
C PHE A 132 17.94 7.23 9.98
N GLU A 133 17.88 8.26 10.83
CA GLU A 133 18.17 9.65 10.44
C GLU A 133 19.58 9.85 9.89
N GLU A 134 20.53 9.00 10.25
CA GLU A 134 21.90 9.00 9.76
C GLU A 134 22.01 8.72 8.26
N TYR A 135 21.01 8.01 7.67
CA TYR A 135 20.97 7.77 6.22
C TYR A 135 20.31 8.95 5.50
N LYS A 136 21.12 9.73 4.79
CA LYS A 136 20.63 10.83 3.94
C LYS A 136 20.25 10.32 2.55
N GLU A 137 19.20 10.90 1.97
CA GLU A 137 18.75 10.53 0.63
C GLU A 137 19.86 10.73 -0.41
N VAL A 138 20.26 9.65 -1.08
CA VAL A 138 21.31 9.69 -2.10
C VAL A 138 20.68 9.97 -3.45
N THR A 139 20.96 11.15 -4.00
CA THR A 139 20.51 11.53 -5.34
C THR A 139 21.20 10.69 -6.42
N GLY A 140 20.45 10.19 -7.38
CA GLY A 140 20.96 9.29 -8.43
C GLY A 140 22.07 9.93 -9.30
N LYS A 141 22.98 9.10 -9.89
CA LYS A 141 24.10 9.55 -10.73
C LYS A 141 23.76 10.58 -11.81
N LYS A 142 22.53 10.52 -12.39
CA LYS A 142 22.07 11.51 -13.38
C LYS A 142 21.83 12.90 -12.77
N GLN A 143 21.32 12.95 -11.54
CA GLN A 143 21.12 14.19 -10.79
C GLN A 143 22.45 14.81 -10.37
N LYS A 144 23.41 14.00 -9.83
CA LYS A 144 24.76 14.47 -9.49
C LYS A 144 25.50 15.07 -10.69
N ASN A 145 25.30 14.52 -11.88
CA ASN A 145 25.92 15.07 -13.11
C ASN A 145 25.25 16.35 -13.60
N ALA A 146 23.94 16.50 -13.43
CA ALA A 146 23.24 17.74 -13.72
C ALA A 146 23.63 18.86 -12.73
N GLU A 147 23.68 18.55 -11.44
CA GLU A 147 24.16 19.46 -10.39
C GLU A 147 25.61 19.89 -10.62
N LYS A 148 26.51 18.97 -10.99
CA LYS A 148 27.90 19.30 -11.34
C LYS A 148 27.99 20.25 -12.55
N LYS A 149 27.15 20.07 -13.58
CA LYS A 149 27.11 20.97 -14.74
C LYS A 149 26.59 22.35 -14.37
N ILE A 150 25.53 22.44 -13.57
CA ILE A 150 24.95 23.71 -13.10
C ILE A 150 25.95 24.44 -12.18
N ARG A 151 26.55 23.75 -11.22
CA ARG A 151 27.62 24.32 -10.36
C ARG A 151 28.82 24.83 -11.16
N ALA A 152 29.20 24.13 -12.25
CA ALA A 152 30.28 24.57 -13.13
C ALA A 152 29.92 25.83 -13.92
N LEU A 153 28.67 25.96 -14.40
CA LEU A 153 28.18 27.13 -15.09
C LEU A 153 28.13 28.35 -14.16
N VAL A 154 27.52 28.20 -12.97
CA VAL A 154 27.44 29.28 -11.96
C VAL A 154 28.84 29.66 -11.48
N LYS A 155 29.77 28.72 -11.32
CA LYS A 155 31.16 29.02 -10.97
C LYS A 155 31.87 29.78 -12.06
N ASN A 156 31.67 29.46 -13.34
CA ASN A 156 32.29 30.17 -14.46
C ASN A 156 31.75 31.59 -14.61
N GLU A 157 30.43 31.79 -14.49
CA GLU A 157 29.82 33.14 -14.49
C GLU A 157 30.32 33.99 -13.32
N ASN A 158 30.46 33.40 -12.13
CA ASN A 158 31.01 34.10 -10.97
C ASN A 158 32.51 34.40 -11.11
N LEU A 159 33.30 33.54 -11.78
CA LEU A 159 34.70 33.81 -12.08
C LEU A 159 34.88 34.88 -13.17
N GLU A 160 34.03 34.91 -14.19
CA GLU A 160 34.00 36.01 -15.18
C GLU A 160 33.69 37.33 -14.49
N TYR A 161 32.66 37.37 -13.65
CA TYR A 161 32.30 38.55 -12.88
C TYR A 161 33.40 39.00 -11.91
N LEU A 162 34.09 38.08 -11.26
CA LEU A 162 35.27 38.39 -10.43
C LEU A 162 36.42 38.99 -11.25
N SER A 163 36.62 38.53 -12.48
CA SER A 163 37.63 39.07 -13.38
C SER A 163 37.29 40.49 -13.82
N GLU A 164 36.01 40.78 -14.05
CA GLU A 164 35.51 42.10 -14.33
C GLU A 164 35.61 43.04 -13.13
N LEU A 165 35.27 42.55 -11.92
CA LEU A 165 35.45 43.30 -10.67
C LEU A 165 36.93 43.60 -10.37
N LYS A 166 37.84 42.67 -10.59
CA LYS A 166 39.30 42.88 -10.46
C LYS A 166 39.81 43.93 -11.45
N LEU A 167 39.25 43.96 -12.67
CA LEU A 167 39.57 44.96 -13.69
C LEU A 167 38.99 46.33 -13.31
N ALA A 168 37.79 46.41 -12.74
CA ALA A 168 37.15 47.62 -12.29
C ALA A 168 37.84 48.22 -11.05
N VAL A 169 38.23 47.39 -10.08
CA VAL A 169 38.97 47.84 -8.86
C VAL A 169 40.38 48.33 -9.18
N LYS A 170 40.99 47.87 -10.25
CA LYS A 170 42.25 48.42 -10.73
C LYS A 170 42.12 49.81 -11.34
N LYS A 171 40.89 50.28 -11.64
CA LYS A 171 40.64 51.57 -12.28
C LYS A 171 39.90 52.58 -11.43
N GLU A 172 38.94 52.25 -10.59
CA GLU A 172 38.25 53.17 -9.68
C GLU A 172 37.45 52.42 -8.63
N ALA A 173 37.37 52.92 -7.39
CA ALA A 173 36.55 52.38 -6.33
C ALA A 173 35.04 52.48 -6.70
N LEU A 174 34.29 51.37 -6.57
CA LEU A 174 32.84 51.37 -6.77
C LEU A 174 32.18 52.36 -5.83
N SER A 175 31.38 53.29 -6.39
CA SER A 175 30.65 54.24 -5.59
C SER A 175 29.52 53.56 -4.81
N PRO A 176 29.10 54.09 -3.66
CA PRO A 176 27.97 53.54 -2.91
C PRO A 176 26.68 53.39 -3.74
N GLU A 177 26.52 54.25 -4.77
CA GLU A 177 25.41 54.18 -5.73
C GLU A 177 25.48 52.91 -6.60
N GLN A 178 26.65 52.53 -7.07
CA GLN A 178 26.85 51.31 -7.89
C GLN A 178 26.60 50.03 -7.09
N VAL A 179 26.95 50.02 -5.81
CA VAL A 179 26.62 48.91 -4.92
C VAL A 179 25.10 48.79 -4.71
N LYS A 180 24.40 49.90 -4.50
CA LYS A 180 22.94 49.94 -4.40
C LYS A 180 22.25 49.42 -5.67
N GLU A 181 22.73 49.86 -6.83
CA GLU A 181 22.19 49.45 -8.12
C GLU A 181 22.39 47.93 -8.33
N ARG A 182 23.55 47.37 -7.93
CA ARG A 182 23.81 45.94 -8.00
C ARG A 182 22.94 45.15 -7.05
N ILE A 183 22.72 45.61 -5.82
CA ILE A 183 21.79 44.99 -4.89
C ILE A 183 20.36 44.99 -5.47
N ALA A 184 19.94 46.08 -6.10
CA ALA A 184 18.63 46.16 -6.74
C ALA A 184 18.46 45.11 -7.88
N GLN A 185 19.52 44.94 -8.71
CA GLN A 185 19.54 43.90 -9.76
C GLN A 185 19.45 42.48 -9.18
N LEU A 186 20.20 42.18 -8.11
CA LEU A 186 20.15 40.86 -7.44
C LEU A 186 18.79 40.64 -6.80
N MET A 187 18.17 41.65 -6.19
CA MET A 187 16.81 41.56 -5.65
C MET A 187 15.77 41.29 -6.75
N GLN A 188 15.93 41.89 -7.92
CA GLN A 188 15.07 41.61 -9.06
C GLN A 188 15.18 40.13 -9.48
N GLN A 189 16.40 39.62 -9.59
CA GLN A 189 16.63 38.20 -9.92
C GLN A 189 16.01 37.24 -8.89
N ILE A 190 16.09 37.59 -7.60
CA ILE A 190 15.43 36.81 -6.52
C ILE A 190 13.92 36.83 -6.72
N ASN A 191 13.32 37.98 -6.98
CA ASN A 191 11.87 38.09 -7.21
C ASN A 191 11.40 37.28 -8.43
N GLU A 192 12.19 37.31 -9.52
CA GLU A 192 11.92 36.49 -10.71
C GLU A 192 12.00 34.98 -10.40
N ALA A 193 13.02 34.56 -9.65
CA ALA A 193 13.15 33.15 -9.22
C ALA A 193 12.03 32.74 -8.26
N GLN A 194 11.62 33.61 -7.33
CA GLN A 194 10.46 33.36 -6.44
C GLN A 194 9.14 33.28 -7.22
N GLY A 195 8.96 34.12 -8.24
CA GLY A 195 7.81 34.04 -9.15
C GLY A 195 7.73 32.71 -9.85
N ARG A 196 8.85 32.20 -10.36
CA ARG A 196 8.93 30.84 -10.99
C ARG A 196 8.66 29.73 -10.01
N ILE A 197 9.10 29.82 -8.75
CA ILE A 197 8.76 28.84 -7.71
C ILE A 197 7.25 28.83 -7.45
N THR A 198 6.63 30.00 -7.37
CA THR A 198 5.18 30.13 -7.14
C THR A 198 4.40 29.50 -8.30
N GLU A 199 4.80 29.78 -9.53
CA GLU A 199 4.17 29.21 -10.74
C GLU A 199 4.35 27.68 -10.80
N ALA A 200 5.56 27.18 -10.59
CA ALA A 200 5.83 25.74 -10.58
C ALA A 200 5.08 25.01 -9.45
N THR A 201 4.94 25.64 -8.28
CA THR A 201 4.16 25.09 -7.16
C THR A 201 2.67 25.04 -7.49
N ALA A 202 2.13 26.10 -8.10
CA ALA A 202 0.74 26.13 -8.55
C ALA A 202 0.47 25.06 -9.63
N GLN A 203 1.40 24.86 -10.55
CA GLN A 203 1.30 23.84 -11.58
C GLN A 203 1.32 22.43 -10.98
N ARG A 204 2.20 22.17 -9.99
CA ARG A 204 2.23 20.89 -9.26
C ARG A 204 0.92 20.63 -8.51
N SER A 205 0.32 21.66 -7.93
CA SER A 205 -1.00 21.52 -7.29
C SER A 205 -2.06 21.08 -8.30
N ARG A 206 -2.11 21.71 -9.47
CA ARG A 206 -3.06 21.34 -10.53
C ARG A 206 -2.86 19.90 -11.02
N LEU A 207 -1.61 19.47 -11.20
CA LEU A 207 -1.30 18.09 -11.56
C LEU A 207 -1.74 17.11 -10.47
N SER A 208 -1.61 17.48 -9.20
CA SER A 208 -2.08 16.66 -8.09
C SER A 208 -3.61 16.53 -8.08
N ASP A 209 -4.32 17.63 -8.35
CA ASP A 209 -5.77 17.63 -8.44
C ASP A 209 -6.24 16.76 -9.63
N GLU A 210 -5.59 16.90 -10.79
CA GLU A 210 -5.83 16.07 -11.98
C GLU A 210 -5.62 14.57 -11.70
N ILE A 211 -4.56 14.21 -10.96
CA ILE A 211 -4.33 12.82 -10.55
C ILE A 211 -5.47 12.30 -9.66
N VAL A 212 -6.01 13.13 -8.77
CA VAL A 212 -7.14 12.73 -7.93
C VAL A 212 -8.36 12.43 -8.78
N ASP A 213 -8.69 13.32 -9.71
CA ASP A 213 -9.84 13.15 -10.61
C ASP A 213 -9.70 11.87 -11.47
N ILE A 214 -8.53 11.69 -12.10
CA ILE A 214 -8.27 10.50 -12.92
C ILE A 214 -8.30 9.21 -12.08
N ASN A 215 -7.88 9.24 -10.81
CA ASN A 215 -7.99 8.06 -9.94
C ASN A 215 -9.45 7.71 -9.59
N GLU A 216 -10.35 8.70 -9.52
CA GLU A 216 -11.78 8.45 -9.36
C GLU A 216 -12.38 7.80 -10.64
N ASP A 217 -11.99 8.31 -11.81
CA ASP A 217 -12.38 7.73 -13.11
C ASP A 217 -11.83 6.31 -13.27
N LEU A 218 -10.57 6.09 -12.95
CA LEU A 218 -9.93 4.77 -12.97
C LEU A 218 -10.63 3.76 -12.05
N LYS A 219 -11.07 4.21 -10.89
CA LYS A 219 -11.86 3.37 -9.98
C LYS A 219 -13.21 3.00 -10.57
N SER A 220 -13.88 3.97 -11.20
CA SER A 220 -15.16 3.76 -11.87
C SER A 220 -15.02 2.79 -13.04
N ALA A 221 -14.02 2.99 -13.91
CA ALA A 221 -13.71 2.11 -15.03
C ALA A 221 -13.36 0.68 -14.55
N SER A 222 -12.60 0.57 -13.44
CA SER A 222 -12.26 -0.74 -12.86
C SER A 222 -13.49 -1.49 -12.33
N LEU A 223 -14.44 -0.77 -11.74
CA LEU A 223 -15.73 -1.34 -11.32
C LEU A 223 -16.55 -1.81 -12.52
N MET A 224 -16.60 -1.00 -13.59
CA MET A 224 -17.30 -1.39 -14.83
C MET A 224 -16.68 -2.63 -15.46
N LYS A 225 -15.34 -2.67 -15.55
CA LYS A 225 -14.62 -3.86 -16.02
C LYS A 225 -15.01 -5.11 -15.23
N HIS A 226 -15.03 -5.02 -13.91
CA HIS A 226 -15.42 -6.14 -13.07
C HIS A 226 -16.86 -6.60 -13.34
N ARG A 227 -17.80 -5.67 -13.54
CA ARG A 227 -19.17 -5.99 -13.93
C ARG A 227 -19.25 -6.70 -15.27
N TYR A 228 -18.51 -6.24 -16.28
CA TYR A 228 -18.45 -6.90 -17.58
C TYR A 228 -17.85 -8.31 -17.48
N GLN A 229 -16.83 -8.52 -16.66
CA GLN A 229 -16.25 -9.85 -16.43
C GLN A 229 -17.26 -10.82 -15.81
N ILE A 230 -18.04 -10.36 -14.84
CA ILE A 230 -19.12 -11.16 -14.24
C ILE A 230 -20.17 -11.50 -15.30
N LEU A 231 -20.63 -10.50 -16.06
CA LEU A 231 -21.63 -10.69 -17.10
C LEU A 231 -21.16 -11.63 -18.22
N ARG A 232 -19.92 -11.49 -18.66
CA ARG A 232 -19.29 -12.43 -19.57
C ARG A 232 -19.27 -13.85 -19.03
N GLY A 233 -18.95 -14.01 -17.75
CA GLY A 233 -18.98 -15.31 -17.06
C GLY A 233 -20.39 -15.93 -17.06
N GLN A 234 -21.41 -15.12 -16.83
CA GLN A 234 -22.81 -15.55 -16.88
C GLN A 234 -23.19 -16.00 -18.30
N TYR A 235 -22.93 -15.19 -19.32
CA TYR A 235 -23.22 -15.56 -20.70
C TYR A 235 -22.47 -16.84 -21.15
N HIS A 236 -21.21 -17.00 -20.76
CA HIS A 236 -20.48 -18.26 -21.03
C HIS A 236 -21.14 -19.47 -20.35
N SER A 237 -21.63 -19.32 -19.14
CA SER A 237 -22.34 -20.38 -18.43
C SER A 237 -23.66 -20.71 -19.11
N ASP A 238 -24.43 -19.70 -19.51
CA ASP A 238 -25.68 -19.87 -20.21
C ASP A 238 -25.51 -20.52 -21.59
N ILE A 239 -24.51 -20.07 -22.35
CA ILE A 239 -24.17 -20.70 -23.65
C ILE A 239 -23.84 -22.18 -23.47
N LYS A 240 -23.00 -22.54 -22.47
CA LYS A 240 -22.68 -23.95 -22.17
C LYS A 240 -23.93 -24.76 -21.84
N ARG A 241 -24.82 -24.21 -21.01
CA ARG A 241 -26.07 -24.86 -20.63
C ARG A 241 -27.00 -25.06 -21.84
N ILE A 242 -27.18 -24.02 -22.64
CA ILE A 242 -28.01 -24.07 -23.86
C ILE A 242 -27.43 -25.03 -24.89
N THR A 243 -26.13 -25.00 -25.13
CA THR A 243 -25.44 -25.94 -26.03
C THR A 243 -25.64 -27.39 -25.56
N PHE A 244 -25.51 -27.64 -24.25
CA PHE A 244 -25.77 -28.97 -23.69
C PHE A 244 -27.22 -29.45 -23.95
N ILE A 245 -28.21 -28.55 -23.84
CA ILE A 245 -29.63 -28.86 -24.17
C ILE A 245 -29.75 -29.20 -25.66
N ILE A 246 -29.19 -28.38 -26.55
CA ILE A 246 -29.24 -28.61 -28.02
C ILE A 246 -28.58 -29.95 -28.36
N ASP A 247 -27.40 -30.24 -27.83
CA ASP A 247 -26.68 -31.48 -28.06
C ASP A 247 -27.44 -32.70 -27.52
N GLY A 248 -28.08 -32.54 -26.35
CA GLY A 248 -28.93 -33.57 -25.75
C GLY A 248 -30.14 -33.88 -26.64
N GLU A 249 -30.85 -32.89 -27.13
CA GLU A 249 -31.99 -33.05 -28.03
C GLU A 249 -31.58 -33.65 -29.39
N GLN A 250 -30.43 -33.23 -29.95
CA GLN A 250 -29.89 -33.83 -31.17
C GLN A 250 -29.52 -35.31 -30.99
N LYS A 251 -29.06 -35.73 -29.85
CA LYS A 251 -28.79 -37.15 -29.55
C LYS A 251 -30.09 -37.92 -29.39
N LEU A 252 -31.03 -37.40 -28.62
CA LEU A 252 -32.34 -37.99 -28.44
C LEU A 252 -33.10 -38.14 -29.73
N SER A 253 -32.99 -37.18 -30.66
CA SER A 253 -33.62 -37.26 -31.99
C SER A 253 -33.05 -38.35 -32.89
N LYS A 254 -31.83 -38.84 -32.63
CA LYS A 254 -31.17 -39.92 -33.38
C LYS A 254 -31.45 -41.31 -32.80
N GLU A 255 -31.92 -41.41 -31.55
CA GLU A 255 -32.27 -42.67 -30.96
C GLU A 255 -33.65 -43.14 -31.47
N LYS A 256 -33.73 -44.40 -31.86
CA LYS A 256 -35.03 -45.02 -32.21
C LYS A 256 -35.85 -45.17 -30.95
N GLU A 257 -37.03 -44.59 -30.95
CA GLU A 257 -37.96 -44.75 -29.85
C GLU A 257 -38.48 -46.20 -29.79
N PRO A 258 -38.60 -46.74 -28.60
CA PRO A 258 -39.35 -47.97 -28.44
C PRO A 258 -40.83 -47.72 -28.73
N GLU A 259 -41.40 -48.37 -29.72
CA GLU A 259 -42.82 -48.30 -30.11
C GLU A 259 -43.73 -48.71 -28.97
N HIS A 260 -43.21 -49.43 -27.98
CA HIS A 260 -43.94 -49.99 -26.85
C HIS A 260 -43.17 -49.76 -25.53
N CYS A 261 -43.89 -49.51 -24.46
CA CYS A 261 -43.33 -49.38 -23.11
C CYS A 261 -42.58 -50.66 -22.70
N PRO A 262 -41.30 -50.60 -22.34
CA PRO A 262 -40.53 -51.80 -21.98
C PRO A 262 -40.99 -52.47 -20.68
N PHE A 263 -41.86 -51.83 -19.89
CA PHE A 263 -42.37 -52.37 -18.63
C PHE A 263 -43.78 -52.98 -18.76
N CYS A 264 -44.67 -52.38 -19.59
CA CYS A 264 -46.06 -52.84 -19.68
C CYS A 264 -46.54 -53.20 -21.08
N GLY A 265 -45.71 -53.00 -22.11
CA GLY A 265 -46.02 -53.33 -23.53
C GLY A 265 -47.08 -52.46 -24.19
N ALA A 266 -47.58 -51.40 -23.54
CA ALA A 266 -48.55 -50.50 -24.12
C ALA A 266 -47.88 -49.59 -25.19
N GLU A 267 -48.65 -49.27 -26.27
CA GLU A 267 -48.22 -48.29 -27.26
C GLU A 267 -47.99 -46.92 -26.55
N MET A 268 -46.87 -46.32 -26.78
CA MET A 268 -46.49 -45.02 -26.23
C MET A 268 -46.60 -43.95 -27.33
N GLU A 269 -47.51 -43.04 -27.17
CA GLU A 269 -47.48 -41.80 -27.90
C GLU A 269 -46.52 -40.81 -27.18
N VAL A 270 -45.29 -40.74 -27.65
CA VAL A 270 -44.34 -39.77 -27.15
C VAL A 270 -44.53 -38.50 -27.96
N GLN A 271 -45.21 -37.51 -27.39
CA GLN A 271 -45.21 -36.13 -27.95
C GLN A 271 -43.80 -35.54 -27.73
N ARG A 272 -42.95 -35.60 -28.71
CA ARG A 272 -41.70 -34.82 -28.71
C ARG A 272 -41.99 -33.34 -28.95
N SER A 273 -41.68 -32.52 -28.01
CA SER A 273 -41.76 -31.09 -28.23
C SER A 273 -40.45 -30.63 -28.96
N VAL A 274 -40.51 -30.54 -30.28
CA VAL A 274 -39.47 -29.92 -31.13
C VAL A 274 -39.21 -28.46 -30.69
N GLU A 275 -40.16 -27.88 -29.99
CA GLU A 275 -40.14 -26.49 -29.50
C GLU A 275 -38.93 -26.18 -28.60
N TYR A 276 -38.41 -27.14 -27.80
CA TYR A 276 -37.31 -26.89 -26.89
C TYR A 276 -35.97 -26.65 -27.58
N ALA A 277 -35.64 -27.40 -28.62
CA ALA A 277 -34.42 -27.24 -29.39
C ALA A 277 -34.43 -25.93 -30.19
N GLU A 278 -35.58 -25.60 -30.80
CA GLU A 278 -35.75 -24.35 -31.55
C GLU A 278 -35.69 -23.14 -30.61
N ALA A 279 -36.34 -23.20 -29.45
CA ALA A 279 -36.28 -22.16 -28.45
C ALA A 279 -34.84 -21.99 -27.91
N ALA A 280 -34.13 -23.09 -27.64
CA ALA A 280 -32.73 -23.05 -27.22
C ALA A 280 -31.82 -22.46 -28.29
N GLN A 281 -32.01 -22.79 -29.57
CA GLN A 281 -31.27 -22.19 -30.67
C GLN A 281 -31.54 -20.69 -30.83
N ALA A 282 -32.79 -20.28 -30.71
CA ALA A 282 -33.17 -18.87 -30.76
C ALA A 282 -32.54 -18.09 -29.57
N GLU A 283 -32.53 -18.66 -28.38
CA GLU A 283 -31.89 -18.06 -27.22
C GLU A 283 -30.37 -18.01 -27.37
N LEU A 284 -29.73 -19.02 -27.91
CA LEU A 284 -28.32 -19.02 -28.23
C LEU A 284 -27.97 -17.90 -29.24
N GLN A 285 -28.77 -17.73 -30.28
CA GLN A 285 -28.61 -16.65 -31.27
C GLN A 285 -28.81 -15.26 -30.63
N ARG A 286 -29.60 -15.14 -29.56
CA ARG A 286 -29.81 -13.91 -28.82
C ARG A 286 -28.61 -13.59 -27.91
N ILE A 287 -28.05 -14.60 -27.25
CA ILE A 287 -26.97 -14.41 -26.26
C ILE A 287 -25.61 -14.17 -26.93
N LEU A 288 -25.32 -14.82 -28.06
CA LEU A 288 -24.02 -14.67 -28.73
C LEU A 288 -23.67 -13.23 -29.11
N PRO A 289 -24.57 -12.41 -29.73
CA PRO A 289 -24.30 -10.99 -29.94
C PRO A 289 -24.06 -10.24 -28.63
N GLN A 290 -24.84 -10.50 -27.58
CA GLN A 290 -24.69 -9.85 -26.28
C GLN A 290 -23.35 -10.18 -25.61
N LEU A 291 -22.85 -11.42 -25.78
CA LEU A 291 -21.51 -11.77 -25.33
C LEU A 291 -20.44 -10.98 -26.09
N ASN A 292 -20.57 -10.84 -27.40
CA ASN A 292 -19.64 -10.06 -28.21
C ASN A 292 -19.67 -8.57 -27.78
N ASP A 293 -20.85 -7.99 -27.59
CA ASP A 293 -20.99 -6.62 -27.14
C ASP A 293 -20.31 -6.39 -25.77
N VAL A 294 -20.44 -7.35 -24.85
CA VAL A 294 -19.76 -7.29 -23.55
C VAL A 294 -18.23 -7.44 -23.69
N MET A 295 -17.76 -8.29 -24.60
CA MET A 295 -16.32 -8.44 -24.85
C MET A 295 -15.72 -7.19 -25.49
N ASP A 296 -16.44 -6.55 -26.42
CA ASP A 296 -16.02 -5.28 -27.01
C ASP A 296 -16.02 -4.16 -25.95
N ALA A 297 -17.07 -4.06 -25.15
CA ALA A 297 -17.12 -3.10 -24.04
C ALA A 297 -16.02 -3.35 -22.99
N GLU A 298 -15.66 -4.61 -22.71
CA GLU A 298 -14.54 -4.94 -21.80
C GLU A 298 -13.21 -4.46 -22.40
N LYS A 299 -13.03 -4.58 -23.70
CA LYS A 299 -11.83 -4.12 -24.40
C LYS A 299 -11.72 -2.59 -24.39
N ASP A 300 -12.84 -1.89 -24.61
CA ASP A 300 -12.87 -0.43 -24.58
C ASP A 300 -12.53 0.10 -23.19
N ILE A 301 -13.09 -0.50 -22.15
CA ILE A 301 -12.75 -0.18 -20.75
C ILE A 301 -11.28 -0.49 -20.43
N ASP A 302 -10.71 -1.55 -20.96
CA ASP A 302 -9.28 -1.85 -20.78
C ASP A 302 -8.39 -0.79 -21.40
N GLN A 303 -8.78 -0.27 -22.56
CA GLN A 303 -8.07 0.84 -23.20
C GLN A 303 -8.19 2.11 -22.35
N GLU A 304 -9.38 2.46 -21.87
CA GLU A 304 -9.62 3.60 -21.00
C GLU A 304 -8.78 3.52 -19.72
N ILE A 305 -8.74 2.35 -19.06
CA ILE A 305 -7.90 2.09 -17.88
C ILE A 305 -6.41 2.28 -18.22
N ALA A 306 -5.97 1.85 -19.39
CA ALA A 306 -4.58 2.01 -19.81
C ALA A 306 -4.23 3.48 -20.07
N GLU A 307 -5.14 4.23 -20.68
CA GLU A 307 -5.00 5.67 -20.94
C GLU A 307 -4.94 6.47 -19.63
N HIS A 308 -5.84 6.19 -18.68
CA HIS A 308 -5.82 6.81 -17.37
C HIS A 308 -4.51 6.54 -16.61
N LYS A 309 -4.03 5.29 -16.60
CA LYS A 309 -2.75 4.94 -15.96
C LYS A 309 -1.56 5.66 -16.61
N LYS A 310 -1.56 5.76 -17.93
CA LYS A 310 -0.53 6.48 -18.67
C LYS A 310 -0.55 7.98 -18.30
N ARG A 311 -1.74 8.57 -18.23
CA ARG A 311 -1.89 9.98 -17.87
C ARG A 311 -1.42 10.27 -16.44
N ILE A 312 -1.73 9.41 -15.49
CA ILE A 312 -1.22 9.51 -14.10
C ILE A 312 0.31 9.49 -14.11
N GLN A 313 0.93 8.57 -14.87
CA GLN A 313 2.38 8.49 -14.96
C GLN A 313 2.98 9.78 -15.54
N GLU A 314 2.38 10.33 -16.60
CA GLU A 314 2.81 11.60 -17.20
C GLU A 314 2.73 12.76 -16.19
N CYS A 315 1.63 12.85 -15.44
CA CYS A 315 1.45 13.87 -14.41
C CYS A 315 2.47 13.71 -13.26
N ASP A 316 2.75 12.49 -12.82
CA ASP A 316 3.75 12.20 -11.79
C ASP A 316 5.16 12.55 -12.25
N GLU A 317 5.52 12.22 -13.49
CA GLU A 317 6.81 12.57 -14.09
C GLU A 317 6.98 14.09 -14.17
N GLU A 318 5.96 14.80 -14.63
CA GLU A 318 6.00 16.27 -14.72
C GLU A 318 6.02 16.94 -13.34
N SER A 319 5.23 16.47 -12.39
CA SER A 319 5.26 16.92 -11.00
C SER A 319 6.65 16.73 -10.37
N SER A 320 7.30 15.60 -10.69
CA SER A 320 8.66 15.31 -10.23
C SER A 320 9.68 16.25 -10.85
N ARG A 321 9.56 16.58 -12.14
CA ARG A 321 10.43 17.56 -12.82
C ARG A 321 10.30 18.96 -12.20
N LEU A 322 9.06 19.39 -11.93
CA LEU A 322 8.81 20.68 -11.30
C LEU A 322 9.36 20.72 -9.86
N ALA A 323 9.27 19.61 -9.12
CA ALA A 323 9.88 19.50 -7.79
C ALA A 323 11.40 19.61 -7.85
N GLN A 324 12.02 19.00 -8.86
CA GLN A 324 13.47 19.10 -9.08
C GLN A 324 13.87 20.54 -9.42
N LEU A 325 13.16 21.20 -10.34
CA LEU A 325 13.40 22.59 -10.69
C LEU A 325 13.35 23.52 -9.47
N ILE A 326 12.35 23.33 -8.59
CA ILE A 326 12.23 24.14 -7.37
C ILE A 326 13.40 23.90 -6.42
N ASN A 327 13.67 22.64 -6.09
CA ASN A 327 14.58 22.30 -4.98
C ASN A 327 16.06 22.31 -5.39
N GLN A 328 16.36 22.03 -6.66
CA GLN A 328 17.74 21.88 -7.13
C GLN A 328 18.26 23.10 -7.86
N ASP A 329 17.37 23.84 -8.54
CA ASP A 329 17.79 24.98 -9.35
C ASP A 329 17.41 26.31 -8.68
N LEU A 330 16.12 26.53 -8.41
CA LEU A 330 15.63 27.83 -8.01
C LEU A 330 15.93 28.19 -6.56
N GLN A 331 15.73 27.27 -5.61
CA GLN A 331 16.03 27.55 -4.20
C GLN A 331 17.52 27.76 -3.92
N PRO A 332 18.44 26.93 -4.45
CA PRO A 332 19.87 27.18 -4.30
C PRO A 332 20.32 28.50 -4.98
N THR A 333 19.73 28.84 -6.13
CA THR A 333 20.01 30.10 -6.81
C THR A 333 19.62 31.32 -5.94
N ILE A 334 18.42 31.30 -5.34
CA ILE A 334 17.98 32.34 -4.42
C ILE A 334 18.94 32.48 -3.23
N GLN A 335 19.32 31.34 -2.64
CA GLN A 335 20.26 31.35 -1.51
C GLN A 335 21.62 31.93 -1.88
N GLU A 336 22.14 31.64 -3.07
CA GLU A 336 23.39 32.18 -3.55
C GLU A 336 23.29 33.68 -3.80
N LEU A 337 22.18 34.15 -4.42
CA LEU A 337 21.93 35.59 -4.64
C LEU A 337 21.78 36.35 -3.32
N GLN A 338 21.12 35.75 -2.31
CA GLN A 338 21.03 36.34 -0.98
C GLN A 338 22.39 36.46 -0.29
N ASN A 339 23.24 35.44 -0.39
CA ASN A 339 24.60 35.49 0.12
C ASN A 339 25.44 36.61 -0.55
N GLN A 340 25.24 36.83 -1.87
CA GLN A 340 25.91 37.91 -2.60
C GLN A 340 25.42 39.28 -2.12
N ILE A 341 24.13 39.45 -1.85
CA ILE A 341 23.59 40.69 -1.29
C ILE A 341 24.18 40.99 0.09
N GLU A 342 24.23 39.95 0.97
CA GLU A 342 24.81 40.07 2.31
C GLU A 342 26.27 40.50 2.26
N MET A 343 27.07 39.89 1.38
CA MET A 343 28.48 40.30 1.18
C MET A 343 28.63 41.72 0.66
N LEU A 344 27.74 42.18 -0.26
CA LEU A 344 27.74 43.54 -0.76
C LEU A 344 27.31 44.54 0.32
N GLN A 345 26.39 44.20 1.20
CA GLN A 345 25.96 45.02 2.34
C GLN A 345 27.08 45.17 3.40
N GLU A 346 27.76 44.08 3.74
CA GLU A 346 28.92 44.11 4.64
C GLU A 346 30.06 44.96 4.06
N SER A 347 30.15 45.05 2.74
CA SER A 347 31.19 45.84 2.06
C SER A 347 31.00 47.36 2.16
N VAL A 348 29.80 47.83 2.39
CA VAL A 348 29.49 49.25 2.62
C VAL A 348 30.01 49.71 3.99
N ASP A 349 30.08 48.79 4.95
CA ASP A 349 30.51 49.05 6.33
C ASP A 349 32.02 48.87 6.56
N SER A 350 32.77 48.29 5.60
CA SER A 350 34.20 48.05 5.75
C SER A 350 35.04 48.78 4.66
N ALA A 351 35.79 49.78 5.08
CA ALA A 351 36.58 50.71 4.23
C ALA A 351 37.83 50.08 3.58
N SER A 352 37.76 48.90 2.97
CA SER A 352 38.86 48.37 2.17
C SER A 352 38.37 47.42 1.09
N GLN A 353 38.28 47.91 -0.12
CA GLN A 353 37.86 47.20 -1.33
C GLN A 353 38.74 45.96 -1.66
N GLN A 354 39.99 45.97 -1.26
CA GLN A 354 40.95 44.91 -1.49
C GLN A 354 40.62 43.66 -0.64
N GLY A 355 40.16 43.84 0.59
CA GLY A 355 39.75 42.75 1.49
C GLY A 355 38.46 42.05 1.05
N ILE A 356 37.61 42.72 0.25
CA ILE A 356 36.36 42.20 -0.27
C ILE A 356 36.64 41.24 -1.43
N ILE A 357 37.49 41.62 -2.36
CA ILE A 357 37.88 40.77 -3.50
C ILE A 357 38.56 39.49 -3.01
N GLU A 358 39.43 39.59 -2.00
CA GLU A 358 40.07 38.43 -1.39
C GLU A 358 39.06 37.49 -0.68
N LYS A 359 38.05 38.08 0.01
CA LYS A 359 36.99 37.30 0.65
C LYS A 359 36.08 36.59 -0.39
N ILE A 360 35.69 37.29 -1.46
CA ILE A 360 34.88 36.76 -2.56
C ILE A 360 35.66 35.65 -3.30
N GLU A 361 36.95 35.90 -3.61
CA GLU A 361 37.79 34.90 -4.25
C GLU A 361 38.00 33.67 -3.38
N LYS A 362 38.20 33.86 -2.09
CA LYS A 362 38.30 32.77 -1.11
C LYS A 362 36.99 32.00 -0.99
N HIS A 363 35.83 32.64 -1.14
CA HIS A 363 34.52 31.99 -1.08
C HIS A 363 34.19 31.21 -2.36
N ILE A 364 34.63 31.68 -3.53
CA ILE A 364 34.41 31.00 -4.83
C ILE A 364 35.47 29.94 -5.08
N THR A 365 36.73 30.15 -4.65
CA THR A 365 37.84 29.22 -4.88
C THR A 365 38.02 28.20 -3.77
N THR A 366 37.64 28.54 -2.54
CA THR A 366 37.59 27.53 -1.49
C THR A 366 36.42 26.60 -1.84
N PRO A 367 36.66 25.31 -2.15
CA PRO A 367 35.57 24.37 -2.14
C PRO A 367 34.97 24.51 -0.74
N LYS A 368 33.75 25.07 -0.60
CA LYS A 368 32.94 24.69 0.54
C LYS A 368 33.04 23.18 0.51
N LYS A 369 33.72 22.60 1.49
CA LYS A 369 33.38 21.26 1.89
C LYS A 369 31.88 21.33 2.13
N THR A 370 31.08 21.17 1.06
CA THR A 370 29.85 20.47 1.28
C THR A 370 30.30 19.32 2.13
N GLU A 371 29.64 19.14 3.22
CA GLU A 371 29.63 17.86 3.91
C GLU A 371 29.06 16.85 2.91
N ASP A 372 29.74 16.67 1.77
CA ASP A 372 29.71 15.49 0.92
C ASP A 372 30.47 14.39 1.68
N GLY A 373 30.08 14.25 2.96
CA GLY A 373 30.38 13.07 3.75
C GLY A 373 29.61 11.86 3.27
N ASN A 374 29.11 11.88 2.01
CA ASN A 374 28.34 10.82 1.42
C ASN A 374 28.97 10.23 0.15
N GLU A 375 30.28 10.33 -0.02
CA GLU A 375 30.92 9.63 -1.15
C GLU A 375 30.92 8.11 -1.00
N ASP A 376 30.67 7.57 0.21
CA ASP A 376 30.63 6.13 0.49
C ASP A 376 29.56 5.73 1.53
N GLN A 377 28.41 6.41 1.56
CA GLN A 377 27.32 5.83 2.34
C GLN A 377 26.88 4.53 1.66
N ALA A 378 27.12 3.41 2.32
CA ALA A 378 26.61 2.11 1.88
C ALA A 378 25.11 2.20 1.62
N ALA A 379 24.64 1.58 0.55
CA ALA A 379 23.21 1.51 0.25
C ALA A 379 22.45 1.01 1.48
N PHE A 380 21.34 1.68 1.82
CA PHE A 380 20.53 1.27 2.97
C PHE A 380 19.95 -0.11 2.73
N LYS A 381 20.22 -1.02 3.63
CA LYS A 381 19.67 -2.38 3.63
C LYS A 381 18.92 -2.60 4.94
N ALA A 382 17.60 -2.55 4.87
CA ALA A 382 16.76 -2.72 6.05
C ALA A 382 17.01 -4.05 6.79
N GLN A 383 17.32 -5.12 6.08
CA GLN A 383 17.61 -6.43 6.68
C GLN A 383 18.82 -6.43 7.61
N ASP A 384 19.83 -5.60 7.36
CA ASP A 384 21.05 -5.56 8.16
C ASP A 384 20.84 -4.88 9.53
N ASN A 385 19.65 -4.30 9.77
CA ASN A 385 19.31 -3.54 10.98
C ASN A 385 18.42 -4.33 11.96
N PHE A 386 18.08 -5.59 11.67
CA PHE A 386 17.44 -6.44 12.67
C PHE A 386 18.47 -6.92 13.68
N THR A 387 18.21 -6.67 14.96
CA THR A 387 19.15 -7.05 16.03
C THR A 387 19.22 -8.57 16.19
N ALA A 388 20.39 -9.09 16.55
CA ALA A 388 20.57 -10.52 16.79
C ALA A 388 19.64 -11.04 17.91
N GLU A 389 19.35 -10.20 18.91
CA GLU A 389 18.39 -10.50 19.99
C GLU A 389 16.98 -10.70 19.44
N PHE A 390 16.48 -9.75 18.62
CA PHE A 390 15.17 -9.90 17.96
C PHE A 390 15.09 -11.16 17.10
N VAL A 391 16.11 -11.40 16.28
CA VAL A 391 16.14 -12.57 15.40
C VAL A 391 16.10 -13.87 16.21
N SER A 392 16.85 -13.97 17.29
CA SER A 392 16.86 -15.13 18.19
C SER A 392 15.49 -15.33 18.84
N ASP A 393 15.00 -14.31 19.51
CA ASP A 393 13.75 -14.36 20.27
C ASP A 393 12.55 -14.67 19.38
N PHE A 394 12.50 -14.05 18.18
CA PHE A 394 11.43 -14.30 17.23
C PHE A 394 11.46 -15.74 16.69
N ASN A 395 12.65 -16.28 16.46
CA ASN A 395 12.80 -17.67 16.05
C ASN A 395 12.41 -18.64 17.17
N ASP A 396 12.77 -18.36 18.42
CA ASP A 396 12.38 -19.16 19.58
C ASP A 396 10.86 -19.14 19.77
N LEU A 397 10.24 -17.98 19.60
CA LEU A 397 8.79 -17.86 19.66
C LEU A 397 8.10 -18.66 18.54
N LEU A 398 8.59 -18.58 17.30
CA LEU A 398 8.07 -19.39 16.18
C LEU A 398 8.19 -20.89 16.44
N ASN A 399 9.33 -21.35 16.97
CA ASN A 399 9.54 -22.76 17.34
C ASN A 399 8.59 -23.18 18.45
N THR A 400 8.37 -22.34 19.44
CA THR A 400 7.41 -22.58 20.52
C THR A 400 5.99 -22.73 19.97
N ILE A 401 5.54 -21.76 19.16
CA ILE A 401 4.21 -21.81 18.56
C ILE A 401 4.04 -23.07 17.73
N LEU A 402 4.94 -23.35 16.78
CA LEU A 402 4.81 -24.52 15.89
C LEU A 402 4.85 -25.85 16.65
N THR A 403 5.53 -25.91 17.79
CA THR A 403 5.51 -27.07 18.70
C THR A 403 4.16 -27.19 19.39
N GLU A 404 3.64 -26.13 20.00
CA GLU A 404 2.37 -26.13 20.73
C GLU A 404 1.17 -26.39 19.81
N VAL A 405 1.18 -25.83 18.59
CA VAL A 405 0.13 -26.07 17.58
C VAL A 405 0.27 -27.43 16.87
N LYS A 406 1.22 -28.27 17.27
CA LYS A 406 1.45 -29.62 16.74
C LYS A 406 1.64 -29.66 15.22
N PHE A 407 2.46 -28.76 14.69
CA PHE A 407 2.73 -28.72 13.26
C PHE A 407 3.30 -30.07 12.75
N ASP A 408 2.77 -30.56 11.63
CA ASP A 408 3.08 -31.88 11.08
C ASP A 408 4.59 -32.11 10.93
N LYS A 409 5.10 -33.19 11.58
CA LYS A 409 6.51 -33.60 11.55
C LYS A 409 7.47 -32.44 11.85
N PHE A 410 7.07 -31.54 12.76
CA PHE A 410 7.88 -30.38 13.12
C PHE A 410 9.18 -30.81 13.81
N SER A 411 10.28 -30.18 13.41
CA SER A 411 11.59 -30.35 14.02
C SER A 411 12.16 -29.00 14.44
N ASN A 412 12.23 -28.05 13.50
CA ASN A 412 12.71 -26.70 13.76
C ASN A 412 12.21 -25.72 12.70
N CYS A 413 12.23 -24.45 13.04
CA CYS A 413 12.02 -23.38 12.05
C CYS A 413 12.91 -22.17 12.37
N TYR A 414 13.06 -21.32 11.38
CA TYR A 414 13.60 -19.99 11.54
C TYR A 414 12.97 -19.05 10.53
N PHE A 415 12.97 -17.78 10.83
CA PHE A 415 12.58 -16.74 9.89
C PHE A 415 13.82 -16.20 9.19
N ASP A 416 13.83 -16.23 7.87
CA ASP A 416 14.94 -15.80 7.05
C ASP A 416 14.87 -14.27 6.79
N PHE A 417 15.45 -13.49 7.73
CA PHE A 417 15.49 -12.03 7.66
C PHE A 417 16.43 -11.51 6.58
N GLU A 418 17.43 -12.29 6.19
CA GLU A 418 18.48 -11.86 5.25
C GLU A 418 18.03 -12.00 3.79
N SER A 419 17.25 -13.04 3.48
CA SER A 419 16.85 -13.30 2.10
C SER A 419 15.82 -12.28 1.58
N GLU A 420 15.71 -12.20 0.27
CA GLU A 420 14.66 -11.40 -0.39
C GLU A 420 13.24 -11.94 -0.13
N ASP A 421 13.13 -13.23 0.17
CA ASP A 421 11.85 -13.87 0.48
C ASP A 421 11.28 -13.33 1.79
N PHE A 422 12.14 -13.05 2.77
CA PHE A 422 11.79 -12.52 4.09
C PHE A 422 10.62 -13.30 4.69
N ASP A 423 10.85 -14.59 4.94
CA ASP A 423 9.79 -15.54 5.23
C ASP A 423 10.27 -16.73 6.07
N ILE A 424 9.33 -17.49 6.62
CA ILE A 424 9.62 -18.65 7.46
C ILE A 424 10.15 -19.84 6.65
N VAL A 425 11.14 -20.51 7.23
CA VAL A 425 11.70 -21.79 6.77
C VAL A 425 11.46 -22.83 7.84
N VAL A 426 10.80 -23.95 7.49
CA VAL A 426 10.45 -25.03 8.44
C VAL A 426 11.11 -26.32 7.98
N ASN A 427 11.82 -26.98 8.88
CA ASN A 427 12.60 -28.22 8.60
C ASN A 427 13.51 -28.06 7.38
N GLY A 428 14.15 -26.90 7.22
CA GLY A 428 14.99 -26.56 6.08
C GLY A 428 14.25 -26.35 4.75
N LYS A 429 12.91 -26.35 4.76
CA LYS A 429 12.08 -26.16 3.58
C LYS A 429 11.42 -24.78 3.59
N LYS A 430 11.62 -23.95 2.55
CA LYS A 430 10.96 -22.66 2.41
C LYS A 430 9.44 -22.80 2.34
N LYS A 431 8.69 -21.89 2.95
CA LYS A 431 7.21 -21.87 2.96
C LYS A 431 6.59 -22.06 1.57
N GLN A 432 7.17 -21.47 0.54
CA GLN A 432 6.68 -21.55 -0.85
C GLN A 432 6.54 -23.00 -1.37
N LYS A 433 7.30 -23.94 -0.82
CA LYS A 433 7.32 -25.37 -1.21
C LYS A 433 6.27 -26.21 -0.48
N PHE A 434 5.53 -25.64 0.45
CA PHE A 434 4.43 -26.34 1.15
C PHE A 434 3.12 -26.25 0.36
N GLY A 435 2.19 -27.15 0.64
CA GLY A 435 0.81 -27.12 0.12
C GLY A 435 0.04 -25.87 0.59
N GLY A 436 -1.10 -25.58 -0.04
CA GLY A 436 -1.91 -24.39 0.25
C GLY A 436 -2.25 -24.25 1.73
N GLY A 437 -2.79 -25.30 2.36
CA GLY A 437 -3.19 -25.28 3.76
C GLY A 437 -2.03 -25.04 4.73
N TYR A 438 -0.89 -25.68 4.48
CA TYR A 438 0.31 -25.44 5.29
C TYR A 438 0.84 -24.02 5.14
N LYS A 439 0.75 -23.42 3.94
CA LYS A 439 1.16 -22.01 3.74
C LYS A 439 0.28 -21.05 4.52
N ALA A 440 -1.03 -21.26 4.49
CA ALA A 440 -1.98 -20.44 5.26
C ALA A 440 -1.69 -20.56 6.75
N PHE A 441 -1.49 -21.77 7.24
CA PHE A 441 -1.15 -22.03 8.63
C PHE A 441 0.16 -21.35 9.06
N LEU A 442 1.21 -21.45 8.25
CA LEU A 442 2.49 -20.80 8.53
C LEU A 442 2.38 -19.27 8.48
N ASN A 443 1.58 -18.72 7.56
CA ASN A 443 1.30 -17.28 7.53
C ASN A 443 0.56 -16.83 8.79
N ALA A 444 -0.43 -17.60 9.26
CA ALA A 444 -1.10 -17.32 10.53
C ALA A 444 -0.12 -17.38 11.71
N THR A 445 0.73 -18.42 11.77
CA THR A 445 1.75 -18.54 12.82
C THR A 445 2.70 -17.35 12.86
N VAL A 446 3.19 -16.90 11.70
CA VAL A 446 4.08 -15.72 11.61
C VAL A 446 3.34 -14.45 12.05
N ALA A 447 2.07 -14.29 11.68
CA ALA A 447 1.27 -13.14 12.12
C ALA A 447 1.08 -13.14 13.64
N ILE A 448 0.74 -14.27 14.23
CA ILE A 448 0.58 -14.42 15.69
C ILE A 448 1.90 -14.13 16.41
N ALA A 449 3.00 -14.75 15.96
CA ALA A 449 4.32 -14.52 16.54
C ALA A 449 4.72 -13.04 16.51
N LEU A 450 4.46 -12.35 15.40
CA LEU A 450 4.74 -10.93 15.27
C LEU A 450 3.95 -10.11 16.29
N HIS A 451 2.65 -10.36 16.39
CA HIS A 451 1.80 -9.63 17.32
C HIS A 451 2.19 -9.86 18.79
N GLN A 452 2.50 -11.10 19.16
CA GLN A 452 3.01 -11.42 20.50
C GLN A 452 4.33 -10.71 20.77
N TYR A 453 5.29 -10.82 19.85
CA TYR A 453 6.58 -10.19 20.02
C TYR A 453 6.46 -8.66 20.16
N LEU A 454 5.68 -8.01 19.29
CA LEU A 454 5.48 -6.56 19.36
C LEU A 454 4.74 -6.11 20.61
N SER A 455 3.82 -6.92 21.12
CA SER A 455 3.12 -6.61 22.38
C SER A 455 4.03 -6.71 23.58
N GLU A 456 4.95 -7.69 23.62
CA GLU A 456 5.82 -7.95 24.76
C GLU A 456 7.10 -7.11 24.75
N LYS A 457 7.73 -6.94 23.58
CA LYS A 457 9.08 -6.38 23.44
C LYS A 457 9.18 -5.22 22.42
N GLY A 458 8.18 -5.03 21.56
CA GLY A 458 8.15 -3.94 20.60
C GLY A 458 7.89 -2.58 21.26
N LYS A 459 8.31 -1.51 20.61
CA LYS A 459 7.97 -0.14 21.03
C LYS A 459 6.51 0.19 20.75
N HIS A 460 5.97 -0.35 19.65
CA HIS A 460 4.57 -0.19 19.28
C HIS A 460 3.95 -1.56 19.03
N GLY A 461 2.99 -1.92 19.89
CA GLY A 461 2.13 -3.07 19.69
C GLY A 461 1.06 -2.75 18.62
N LEU A 462 0.63 -3.74 17.87
CA LEU A 462 -0.42 -3.58 16.86
C LEU A 462 -1.84 -3.64 17.47
N GLY A 463 -2.01 -4.29 18.61
CA GLY A 463 -3.24 -4.33 19.41
C GLY A 463 -4.38 -5.17 18.86
N ILE A 464 -4.47 -5.38 17.52
CA ILE A 464 -5.51 -6.17 16.88
C ILE A 464 -4.94 -7.00 15.72
N LEU A 465 -5.35 -8.26 15.65
CA LEU A 465 -5.05 -9.17 14.53
C LEU A 465 -6.35 -9.78 14.00
N LEU A 466 -6.69 -9.47 12.75
CA LEU A 466 -7.80 -10.09 12.04
C LEU A 466 -7.26 -11.09 11.03
N MET A 467 -7.71 -12.34 11.09
CA MET A 467 -7.32 -13.41 10.18
C MET A 467 -8.54 -14.01 9.49
N ASP A 468 -8.50 -14.05 8.16
CA ASP A 468 -9.54 -14.66 7.37
C ASP A 468 -9.11 -16.05 6.92
N SER A 469 -9.80 -17.05 7.47
CA SER A 469 -9.71 -18.47 7.08
C SER A 469 -8.31 -19.09 7.20
N PRO A 470 -7.62 -18.97 8.37
CA PRO A 470 -6.26 -19.48 8.56
C PRO A 470 -6.14 -20.99 8.42
N ILE A 471 -7.23 -21.75 8.58
CA ILE A 471 -7.22 -23.22 8.52
C ILE A 471 -8.05 -23.81 7.37
N LEU A 472 -8.68 -22.98 6.52
CA LEU A 472 -9.62 -23.43 5.49
C LEU A 472 -9.04 -24.53 4.59
N SER A 473 -7.85 -24.31 4.06
CA SER A 473 -7.21 -25.22 3.11
C SER A 473 -6.57 -26.47 3.75
N LEU A 474 -6.56 -26.58 5.09
CA LEU A 474 -6.12 -27.80 5.78
C LEU A 474 -7.17 -28.92 5.74
N LYS A 475 -8.42 -28.63 5.39
CA LYS A 475 -9.51 -29.63 5.31
C LYS A 475 -9.35 -30.61 4.16
N GLU A 476 -8.67 -30.22 3.10
CA GLU A 476 -8.57 -30.99 1.85
C GLU A 476 -7.64 -32.21 1.97
N GLY A 477 -6.86 -32.35 3.05
CA GLY A 477 -5.85 -33.38 3.22
C GLY A 477 -6.30 -34.66 3.94
N GLY A 478 -7.45 -34.71 4.59
CA GLY A 478 -8.09 -35.92 5.15
C GLY A 478 -7.29 -36.76 6.19
N SER A 479 -6.16 -36.23 6.74
CA SER A 479 -5.33 -36.92 7.73
C SER A 479 -5.63 -36.43 9.16
N ASP A 480 -5.48 -37.34 10.15
CA ASP A 480 -5.62 -37.01 11.58
C ASP A 480 -4.71 -35.85 11.99
N THR A 481 -3.52 -35.73 11.41
CA THR A 481 -2.54 -34.68 11.64
C THR A 481 -3.08 -33.27 11.30
N SER A 482 -3.90 -33.14 10.25
CA SER A 482 -4.51 -31.85 9.92
C SER A 482 -5.56 -31.42 10.94
N ALA A 483 -6.22 -32.34 11.59
CA ALA A 483 -7.17 -32.05 12.67
C ALA A 483 -6.43 -31.58 13.94
N GLU A 484 -5.32 -32.23 14.29
CA GLU A 484 -4.48 -31.85 15.44
C GLU A 484 -3.89 -30.45 15.27
N MET A 485 -3.39 -30.08 14.07
CA MET A 485 -2.90 -28.76 13.78
C MET A 485 -3.98 -27.68 13.90
N ARG A 486 -5.18 -27.96 13.37
CA ARG A 486 -6.32 -27.02 13.48
C ARG A 486 -6.73 -26.80 14.94
N ASN A 487 -6.88 -27.87 15.71
CA ASN A 487 -7.20 -27.77 17.13
C ASN A 487 -6.09 -27.03 17.87
N GLY A 488 -4.83 -27.39 17.64
CA GLY A 488 -3.67 -26.79 18.29
C GLY A 488 -3.56 -25.30 18.06
N LEU A 489 -3.87 -24.79 16.85
CA LEU A 489 -3.85 -23.35 16.58
C LEU A 489 -4.88 -22.60 17.43
N PHE A 490 -6.10 -23.10 17.52
CA PHE A 490 -7.15 -22.46 18.30
C PHE A 490 -6.93 -22.63 19.81
N GLU A 491 -6.46 -23.81 20.27
CA GLU A 491 -6.05 -24.02 21.66
C GLU A 491 -4.94 -23.05 22.09
N TYR A 492 -3.94 -22.86 21.21
CA TYR A 492 -2.88 -21.90 21.43
C TYR A 492 -3.40 -20.48 21.62
N LEU A 493 -4.29 -20.03 20.73
CA LEU A 493 -4.86 -18.68 20.77
C LEU A 493 -5.78 -18.47 21.99
N VAL A 494 -6.55 -19.47 22.38
CA VAL A 494 -7.37 -19.40 23.60
C VAL A 494 -6.50 -19.31 24.87
N LYS A 495 -5.38 -20.02 24.89
CA LYS A 495 -4.44 -20.01 26.01
C LYS A 495 -3.62 -18.72 26.10
N ASN A 496 -3.31 -18.09 24.98
CA ASN A 496 -2.42 -16.93 24.90
C ASN A 496 -3.22 -15.71 24.38
N GLN A 497 -3.92 -15.00 25.26
CA GLN A 497 -4.80 -13.87 24.91
C GLN A 497 -4.21 -12.49 25.25
N ASP A 498 -2.99 -12.41 25.77
CA ASP A 498 -2.44 -11.21 26.36
C ASP A 498 -1.81 -10.22 25.36
N PHE A 499 -1.73 -10.61 24.08
CA PHE A 499 -1.05 -9.79 23.05
C PHE A 499 -1.98 -8.90 22.21
N GLY A 500 -3.23 -8.76 22.62
CA GLY A 500 -4.23 -7.93 21.94
C GLY A 500 -5.46 -8.71 21.51
N GLN A 501 -6.34 -8.06 20.77
CA GLN A 501 -7.55 -8.68 20.25
C GLN A 501 -7.26 -9.50 18.99
N VAL A 502 -7.59 -10.80 19.01
CA VAL A 502 -7.52 -11.65 17.82
C VAL A 502 -8.93 -11.96 17.32
N ILE A 503 -9.21 -11.64 16.07
CA ILE A 503 -10.47 -11.92 15.40
C ILE A 503 -10.22 -12.90 14.27
N ILE A 504 -10.88 -14.08 14.32
CA ILE A 504 -10.77 -15.10 13.29
C ILE A 504 -12.13 -15.28 12.63
N VAL A 505 -12.14 -15.23 11.31
CA VAL A 505 -13.31 -15.57 10.50
C VAL A 505 -13.04 -16.92 9.85
N GLU A 506 -13.89 -17.91 10.12
CA GLU A 506 -13.73 -19.26 9.58
C GLU A 506 -15.08 -19.89 9.23
N ASN A 507 -15.09 -20.70 8.17
CA ASN A 507 -16.27 -21.45 7.76
C ASN A 507 -16.60 -22.61 8.73
N SER A 508 -15.60 -23.14 9.42
CA SER A 508 -15.76 -24.24 10.36
C SER A 508 -14.62 -24.21 11.36
N ILE A 509 -14.95 -23.90 12.59
CA ILE A 509 -13.99 -23.89 13.71
C ILE A 509 -13.85 -25.30 14.31
N PRO A 510 -12.68 -25.63 14.90
CA PRO A 510 -12.47 -26.88 15.65
C PRO A 510 -13.40 -27.02 16.85
N THR A 511 -13.63 -28.24 17.30
CA THR A 511 -14.36 -28.52 18.54
C THR A 511 -13.37 -28.61 19.70
N ILE A 512 -13.10 -27.49 20.35
CA ILE A 512 -12.24 -27.37 21.53
C ILE A 512 -12.96 -26.59 22.61
N ASP A 513 -12.34 -26.48 23.79
CA ASP A 513 -12.81 -25.55 24.81
C ASP A 513 -12.42 -24.11 24.45
N TYR A 514 -13.41 -23.21 24.41
CA TYR A 514 -13.25 -21.80 24.08
C TYR A 514 -13.47 -20.90 25.31
N ASP A 515 -13.14 -21.37 26.49
CA ASP A 515 -13.31 -20.55 27.70
C ASP A 515 -12.53 -19.21 27.57
N GLY A 516 -13.22 -18.10 27.85
CA GLY A 516 -12.70 -16.75 27.66
C GLY A 516 -12.75 -16.19 26.24
N ALA A 517 -13.12 -16.97 25.23
CA ALA A 517 -13.23 -16.50 23.84
C ALA A 517 -14.70 -16.31 23.41
N LYS A 518 -15.00 -15.16 22.77
CA LYS A 518 -16.32 -14.90 22.19
C LYS A 518 -16.46 -15.59 20.85
N ARG A 519 -17.56 -16.33 20.66
CA ARG A 519 -17.91 -16.97 19.39
C ARG A 519 -19.22 -16.43 18.85
N GLU A 520 -19.23 -16.07 17.58
CA GLU A 520 -20.44 -15.69 16.82
C GLU A 520 -20.59 -16.66 15.64
N MET A 521 -21.76 -17.31 15.55
CA MET A 521 -22.05 -18.25 14.47
C MET A 521 -23.11 -17.67 13.54
N TYR A 522 -22.79 -17.62 12.25
CA TYR A 522 -23.70 -17.24 11.19
C TYR A 522 -24.23 -18.51 10.51
N THR A 523 -25.55 -18.73 10.61
CA THR A 523 -26.14 -20.02 10.23
C THR A 523 -26.67 -20.04 8.80
N HIS A 524 -26.93 -18.87 8.20
CA HIS A 524 -27.67 -18.70 6.94
C HIS A 524 -29.03 -19.45 6.94
N LYS A 525 -29.64 -19.58 8.13
CA LYS A 525 -30.94 -20.24 8.32
C LYS A 525 -31.82 -19.38 9.19
N GLU A 526 -32.99 -19.01 8.69
CA GLU A 526 -33.99 -18.28 9.46
C GLU A 526 -34.40 -19.06 10.70
N GLY A 527 -34.57 -18.36 11.83
CA GLY A 527 -34.98 -18.94 13.10
C GLY A 527 -33.94 -19.82 13.83
N HIS A 528 -32.74 -19.96 13.32
CA HIS A 528 -31.68 -20.81 13.89
C HIS A 528 -30.44 -19.99 14.27
N GLY A 529 -30.57 -19.04 15.20
CA GLY A 529 -29.48 -18.19 15.63
C GLY A 529 -29.31 -16.96 14.71
N ARG A 530 -28.09 -16.41 14.64
CA ARG A 530 -27.80 -15.24 13.82
C ARG A 530 -27.63 -15.64 12.36
N TYR A 531 -28.46 -15.08 11.47
CA TYR A 531 -28.45 -15.41 10.04
C TYR A 531 -27.12 -15.03 9.38
N GLY A 532 -26.69 -13.79 9.52
CA GLY A 532 -25.49 -13.26 8.90
C GLY A 532 -24.84 -12.12 9.70
N LEU A 533 -23.81 -11.50 9.12
CA LEU A 533 -23.13 -10.37 9.72
C LEU A 533 -24.07 -9.17 9.92
N LEU A 534 -24.95 -8.91 8.94
CA LEU A 534 -25.93 -7.82 9.01
C LEU A 534 -27.12 -8.27 9.86
N ILE A 535 -27.44 -7.47 10.88
CA ILE A 535 -28.55 -7.75 11.80
C ILE A 535 -29.86 -7.35 11.11
N GLY A 536 -30.85 -8.26 11.12
CA GLY A 536 -32.17 -8.02 10.55
C GLY A 536 -32.28 -8.19 9.04
N TYR A 537 -31.22 -8.67 8.38
CA TYR A 537 -31.22 -9.04 6.98
C TYR A 537 -31.24 -10.56 6.81
N THR A 538 -32.20 -11.06 6.04
CA THR A 538 -32.29 -12.45 5.54
C THR A 538 -32.47 -12.37 4.03
N GLU A 539 -31.71 -13.13 3.28
CA GLU A 539 -31.84 -13.22 1.81
C GLU A 539 -33.20 -13.73 1.37
#